data_543147231ba2c183036bcb7d32c8e050
#
_entry.id   543147231ba2c183036bcb7d32c8e050
#
_cell.length_a   1.000
_cell.length_b   1.000
_cell.length_c   1.000
_cell.angle_alpha   90.00
_cell.angle_beta   90.00
_cell.angle_gamma   90.00
#
_symmetry.space_group_name_H-M   'P 1'
#
loop_
_entity.id
_entity.type
_entity.pdbx_description
1 polymer ?
#
loop_
_entity_poly.entity_id
_entity_poly.type
_entity_poly.pdbx_seq_one_letter_code
_entity_poly.pdbx_strand_id
1 'polypeptide(L)'
;HIGNLPGMGVDEVYQGKYTHRHTGMGTVVEDDIYIQDGEARLHIFPLPSIHAKGCVALEVNDEWCFLGDALYSMQKCGHNLYNAGILKDEINVLQNIKAEKFMLSHRTPFEKPKGIIMRWLGEIYDRRVKGEVYIEI
;
A
#
# COMPACT_ATOMS: atom_id res chain seq x y z
N HIS A 1 -1.85 -0.99 -10.87
CA HIS A 1 -2.22 -2.34 -10.45
C HIS A 1 -1.00 -3.25 -10.48
N ILE A 2 -0.66 -3.84 -9.35
CA ILE A 2 0.60 -4.55 -9.18
C ILE A 2 0.53 -6.02 -9.64
N GLY A 3 -0.66 -6.58 -9.80
CA GLY A 3 -0.84 -7.98 -10.15
C GLY A 3 -0.23 -8.40 -11.49
N ASN A 4 0.09 -7.45 -12.35
CA ASN A 4 0.67 -7.69 -13.66
C ASN A 4 2.00 -6.95 -13.81
N LEU A 5 3.02 -7.44 -13.15
CA LEU A 5 4.36 -6.86 -13.24
C LEU A 5 5.06 -7.37 -14.51
N PRO A 6 5.15 -6.55 -15.58
CA PRO A 6 5.68 -7.03 -16.85
C PRO A 6 7.17 -7.36 -16.75
N GLY A 7 7.57 -8.41 -17.46
CA GLY A 7 8.97 -8.80 -17.56
C GLY A 7 9.54 -9.52 -16.36
N MET A 8 8.72 -9.90 -15.40
CA MET A 8 9.19 -10.51 -14.17
C MET A 8 9.02 -12.03 -14.07
N GLY A 9 8.49 -12.68 -15.09
CA GLY A 9 8.23 -14.11 -14.98
C GLY A 9 7.29 -14.44 -13.84
N VAL A 10 6.30 -13.61 -13.63
CA VAL A 10 5.41 -13.65 -12.47
C VAL A 10 4.69 -15.00 -12.34
N ASP A 11 4.28 -15.59 -13.45
CA ASP A 11 3.56 -16.85 -13.43
C ASP A 11 4.40 -17.97 -12.85
N GLU A 12 5.67 -18.02 -13.19
CA GLU A 12 6.58 -19.04 -12.68
C GLU A 12 6.80 -18.86 -11.18
N VAL A 13 7.01 -17.62 -10.75
CA VAL A 13 7.27 -17.32 -9.34
C VAL A 13 6.04 -17.60 -8.49
N TYR A 14 4.85 -17.32 -9.01
CA TYR A 14 3.61 -17.43 -8.24
C TYR A 14 2.99 -18.80 -8.22
N GLN A 15 3.36 -19.70 -9.13
CA GLN A 15 2.70 -20.99 -9.26
C GLN A 15 2.55 -21.75 -7.94
N GLY A 16 3.54 -21.72 -7.11
CA GLY A 16 3.50 -22.40 -5.83
C GLY A 16 2.68 -21.70 -4.75
N LYS A 17 2.33 -20.42 -4.95
CA LYS A 17 1.70 -19.61 -3.89
C LYS A 17 0.31 -19.12 -4.24
N TYR A 18 0.08 -18.76 -5.50
CA TYR A 18 -1.08 -17.96 -5.88
C TYR A 18 -1.96 -18.54 -6.97
N THR A 19 -1.65 -19.70 -7.52
CA THR A 19 -2.47 -20.29 -8.57
C THR A 19 -3.93 -20.42 -8.18
N HIS A 20 -4.18 -20.77 -6.93
CA HIS A 20 -5.54 -20.94 -6.41
C HIS A 20 -6.27 -19.61 -6.18
N ARG A 21 -5.57 -18.49 -6.28
CA ARG A 21 -6.16 -17.17 -6.05
C ARG A 21 -6.44 -16.39 -7.33
N HIS A 22 -6.18 -16.97 -8.46
CA HIS A 22 -6.51 -16.33 -9.73
C HIS A 22 -8.02 -16.33 -9.93
N THR A 23 -8.56 -15.16 -10.20
CA THR A 23 -9.99 -14.97 -10.36
C THR A 23 -10.38 -14.77 -11.82
N GLY A 24 -9.43 -14.80 -12.74
CA GLY A 24 -9.66 -14.41 -14.13
C GLY A 24 -9.59 -12.91 -14.36
N MET A 25 -9.61 -12.13 -13.31
CA MET A 25 -9.51 -10.66 -13.33
C MET A 25 -8.20 -10.15 -12.74
N GLY A 26 -7.29 -11.05 -12.42
CA GLY A 26 -6.02 -10.76 -11.78
C GLY A 26 -5.83 -11.59 -10.53
N THR A 27 -4.69 -11.41 -9.89
CA THR A 27 -4.34 -12.10 -8.67
C THR A 27 -4.77 -11.29 -7.45
N VAL A 28 -5.46 -11.93 -6.52
CA VAL A 28 -5.80 -11.31 -5.24
C VAL A 28 -4.63 -11.54 -4.27
N VAL A 29 -4.10 -10.44 -3.73
CA VAL A 29 -3.01 -10.50 -2.77
C VAL A 29 -3.61 -10.40 -1.37
N GLU A 30 -3.56 -11.49 -0.61
CA GLU A 30 -4.04 -11.53 0.77
C GLU A 30 -2.91 -11.66 1.79
N ASP A 31 -1.79 -12.19 1.35
CA ASP A 31 -0.61 -12.40 2.18
C ASP A 31 0.61 -11.76 1.53
N ASP A 32 1.67 -11.62 2.30
CA ASP A 32 2.92 -11.08 1.79
C ASP A 32 3.55 -12.03 0.77
N ILE A 33 4.02 -11.47 -0.33
CA ILE A 33 4.71 -12.20 -1.39
C ILE A 33 6.14 -11.70 -1.47
N TYR A 34 7.08 -12.63 -1.51
CA TYR A 34 8.49 -12.30 -1.69
C TYR A 34 8.99 -12.92 -2.99
N ILE A 35 9.58 -12.10 -3.85
CA ILE A 35 10.07 -12.51 -5.16
C ILE A 35 11.55 -12.12 -5.26
N GLN A 36 12.37 -13.07 -5.70
CA GLN A 36 13.76 -12.80 -6.06
C GLN A 36 13.87 -12.92 -7.58
N ASP A 37 14.23 -11.84 -8.25
CA ASP A 37 14.41 -11.80 -9.70
C ASP A 37 15.77 -11.17 -9.99
N GLY A 38 16.78 -12.02 -10.23
CA GLY A 38 18.16 -11.56 -10.35
C GLY A 38 18.63 -10.90 -9.06
N GLU A 39 19.04 -9.64 -9.13
CA GLU A 39 19.44 -8.86 -7.96
C GLU A 39 18.28 -8.13 -7.33
N ALA A 40 17.12 -8.13 -7.97
CA ALA A 40 15.93 -7.46 -7.43
C ALA A 40 15.23 -8.33 -6.41
N ARG A 41 14.97 -7.78 -5.24
CA ARG A 41 14.15 -8.40 -4.20
C ARG A 41 12.85 -7.62 -4.11
N LEU A 42 11.75 -8.32 -4.29
CA LEU A 42 10.43 -7.71 -4.32
C LEU A 42 9.60 -8.26 -3.17
N HIS A 43 8.90 -7.36 -2.51
CA HIS A 43 7.97 -7.69 -1.44
C HIS A 43 6.65 -7.03 -1.78
N ILE A 44 5.65 -7.83 -2.11
CA ILE A 44 4.29 -7.36 -2.40
C ILE A 44 3.43 -7.68 -1.21
N PHE A 45 2.70 -6.72 -0.70
CA PHE A 45 1.90 -6.92 0.50
C PHE A 45 0.57 -6.16 0.44
N PRO A 46 -0.47 -6.70 1.08
CA PRO A 46 -1.72 -5.99 1.17
C PRO A 46 -1.56 -4.79 2.09
N LEU A 47 -2.17 -3.68 1.70
CA LEU A 47 -2.11 -2.45 2.48
C LEU A 47 -3.53 -1.99 2.81
N PRO A 48 -3.91 -1.94 4.08
CA PRO A 48 -5.20 -1.38 4.46
C PRO A 48 -5.33 0.05 3.96
N SER A 49 -6.41 0.35 3.26
CA SER A 49 -6.61 1.67 2.69
C SER A 49 -8.09 2.00 2.59
N ILE A 50 -8.44 3.22 2.96
CA ILE A 50 -9.79 3.71 2.78
C ILE A 50 -10.06 4.11 1.33
N HIS A 51 -9.02 4.38 0.56
CA HIS A 51 -9.16 4.82 -0.83
C HIS A 51 -9.81 3.74 -1.70
N ALA A 52 -9.37 2.50 -1.55
CA ALA A 52 -9.95 1.37 -2.27
C ALA A 52 -9.68 0.07 -1.53
N LYS A 53 -10.59 -0.88 -1.66
CA LYS A 53 -10.39 -2.23 -1.14
C LYS A 53 -9.34 -2.95 -2.00
N GLY A 54 -8.56 -3.79 -1.37
CA GLY A 54 -7.58 -4.60 -2.08
C GLY A 54 -6.36 -3.85 -2.56
N CYS A 55 -6.08 -2.70 -1.97
CA CYS A 55 -4.83 -2.00 -2.26
C CYS A 55 -3.65 -2.87 -1.87
N VAL A 56 -2.62 -2.83 -2.72
CA VAL A 56 -1.37 -3.51 -2.46
C VAL A 56 -0.22 -2.52 -2.61
N ALA A 57 0.87 -2.81 -1.92
CA ALA A 57 2.10 -2.05 -2.03
C ALA A 57 3.22 -2.97 -2.49
N LEU A 58 4.23 -2.39 -3.11
CA LEU A 58 5.40 -3.10 -3.60
C LEU A 58 6.65 -2.45 -3.01
N GLU A 59 7.40 -3.25 -2.25
CA GLU A 59 8.70 -2.84 -1.73
C GLU A 59 9.80 -3.47 -2.59
N VAL A 60 10.76 -2.66 -3.03
CA VAL A 60 11.83 -3.09 -3.91
C VAL A 60 13.17 -2.92 -3.19
N ASN A 61 13.92 -4.00 -3.07
CA ASN A 61 15.27 -4.04 -2.48
C ASN A 61 15.35 -3.43 -1.08
N ASP A 62 14.27 -3.51 -0.31
CA ASP A 62 14.19 -2.91 1.02
C ASP A 62 14.49 -1.38 1.01
N GLU A 63 14.40 -0.75 -0.14
CA GLU A 63 14.75 0.66 -0.31
C GLU A 63 13.57 1.51 -0.77
N TRP A 64 12.81 1.01 -1.74
CA TRP A 64 11.70 1.73 -2.36
C TRP A 64 10.38 1.06 -2.02
N CYS A 65 9.35 1.85 -1.76
CA CYS A 65 7.99 1.33 -1.57
C CYS A 65 7.02 2.10 -2.47
N PHE A 66 6.39 1.39 -3.38
CA PHE A 66 5.41 1.93 -4.31
C PHE A 66 4.01 1.73 -3.74
N LEU A 67 3.31 2.82 -3.48
CA LEU A 67 2.04 2.82 -2.75
C LEU A 67 0.85 3.16 -3.62
N GLY A 68 1.07 3.67 -4.83
CA GLY A 68 -0.03 4.11 -5.68
C GLY A 68 -0.88 5.16 -4.98
N ASP A 69 -2.18 4.94 -4.96
CA ASP A 69 -3.15 5.85 -4.34
C ASP A 69 -3.56 5.44 -2.93
N ALA A 70 -2.91 4.43 -2.35
CA ALA A 70 -3.36 3.82 -1.10
C ALA A 70 -3.43 4.79 0.08
N LEU A 71 -2.62 5.84 0.08
CA LEU A 71 -2.55 6.78 1.21
C LEU A 71 -3.55 7.94 1.10
N TYR A 72 -4.27 8.03 -0.01
CA TYR A 72 -5.19 9.14 -0.21
C TYR A 72 -6.52 8.91 0.50
N SER A 73 -7.20 10.01 0.79
CA SER A 73 -8.51 9.98 1.43
C SER A 73 -9.57 9.42 0.49
N MET A 74 -10.68 8.99 1.10
CA MET A 74 -11.91 8.71 0.38
C MET A 74 -12.71 10.00 0.23
N GLN A 75 -13.35 10.18 -0.92
CA GLN A 75 -14.32 11.27 -1.10
C GLN A 75 -15.73 10.74 -0.92
N LYS A 76 -16.50 11.41 -0.08
CA LYS A 76 -17.90 11.07 0.13
C LYS A 76 -18.69 12.34 0.36
N CYS A 77 -19.71 12.57 -0.47
CA CYS A 77 -20.58 13.75 -0.37
C CYS A 77 -19.80 15.07 -0.32
N GLY A 78 -18.72 15.17 -1.12
CA GLY A 78 -17.89 16.37 -1.16
C GLY A 78 -16.89 16.51 -0.02
N HIS A 79 -16.81 15.52 0.87
CA HIS A 79 -15.88 15.53 1.99
C HIS A 79 -14.75 14.53 1.77
N ASN A 80 -13.55 14.90 2.21
CA ASN A 80 -12.39 14.00 2.21
C ASN A 80 -12.29 13.34 3.58
N LEU A 81 -12.36 12.02 3.60
CA LEU A 81 -12.45 11.25 4.84
C LEU A 81 -11.40 10.16 4.91
N TYR A 82 -10.92 9.91 6.11
CA TYR A 82 -10.17 8.70 6.47
C TYR A 82 -10.98 7.93 7.51
N ASN A 83 -10.88 6.59 7.44
CA ASN A 83 -11.39 5.74 8.52
C ASN A 83 -10.28 5.58 9.55
N ALA A 84 -10.54 5.95 10.79
CA ALA A 84 -9.51 5.96 11.83
C ALA A 84 -8.89 4.57 12.08
N GLY A 85 -9.71 3.53 12.09
CA GLY A 85 -9.21 2.15 12.29
C GLY A 85 -8.36 1.67 11.12
N ILE A 86 -8.81 1.91 9.90
CA ILE A 86 -8.06 1.53 8.70
C ILE A 86 -6.76 2.32 8.61
N LEU A 87 -6.80 3.61 8.91
CA LEU A 87 -5.61 4.45 8.91
C LEU A 87 -4.59 3.97 9.94
N LYS A 88 -5.02 3.56 11.11
CA LYS A 88 -4.14 3.00 12.12
C LYS A 88 -3.46 1.73 11.62
N ASP A 89 -4.22 0.84 11.00
CA ASP A 89 -3.68 -0.40 10.45
C ASP A 89 -2.68 -0.12 9.32
N GLU A 90 -2.98 0.83 8.46
CA GLU A 90 -2.09 1.28 7.39
C GLU A 90 -0.77 1.81 7.95
N ILE A 91 -0.85 2.68 8.96
CA ILE A 91 0.33 3.21 9.64
C ILE A 91 1.18 2.07 10.22
N ASN A 92 0.54 1.13 10.90
CA ASN A 92 1.26 0.00 11.52
C ASN A 92 1.98 -0.86 10.48
N VAL A 93 1.35 -1.14 9.35
CA VAL A 93 1.97 -1.89 8.26
C VAL A 93 3.18 -1.15 7.72
N LEU A 94 3.03 0.14 7.43
CA LEU A 94 4.11 0.94 6.84
C LEU A 94 5.27 1.17 7.80
N GLN A 95 5.02 1.25 9.10
CA GLN A 95 6.09 1.37 10.07
C GLN A 95 7.01 0.15 10.09
N ASN A 96 6.48 -1.02 9.77
CA ASN A 96 7.20 -2.28 9.87
C ASN A 96 7.95 -2.68 8.60
N ILE A 97 7.79 -1.96 7.50
CA ILE A 97 8.55 -2.23 6.28
C ILE A 97 9.92 -1.56 6.35
N LYS A 98 10.85 -2.06 5.54
CA LYS A 98 12.24 -1.60 5.57
C LYS A 98 12.51 -0.40 4.67
N ALA A 99 11.73 -0.21 3.63
CA ALA A 99 11.93 0.86 2.66
C ALA A 99 11.85 2.24 3.33
N GLU A 100 12.79 3.12 2.96
CA GLU A 100 12.82 4.49 3.46
C GLU A 100 12.36 5.52 2.45
N LYS A 101 12.10 5.11 1.22
CA LYS A 101 11.65 5.97 0.13
C LYS A 101 10.29 5.51 -0.36
N PHE A 102 9.31 6.38 -0.25
CA PHE A 102 7.94 6.08 -0.63
C PHE A 102 7.59 6.78 -1.94
N MET A 103 6.97 6.05 -2.85
CA MET A 103 6.54 6.54 -4.15
C MET A 103 5.01 6.58 -4.17
N LEU A 104 4.46 7.77 -4.34
CA LEU A 104 3.03 7.99 -4.40
C LEU A 104 2.61 8.39 -5.81
N SER A 105 1.41 7.97 -6.20
CA SER A 105 0.83 8.45 -7.45
C SER A 105 0.40 9.91 -7.33
N HIS A 106 0.35 10.60 -8.47
CA HIS A 106 -0.20 11.96 -8.57
C HIS A 106 0.50 13.01 -7.70
N ARG A 107 1.75 12.74 -7.29
CA ARG A 107 2.56 13.69 -6.52
C ARG A 107 3.85 14.04 -7.25
N THR A 108 4.28 15.28 -7.15
CA THR A 108 5.54 15.76 -7.69
C THR A 108 6.31 16.49 -6.59
N PRO A 109 7.53 16.07 -6.23
CA PRO A 109 8.19 14.85 -6.68
C PRO A 109 7.48 13.59 -6.17
N PHE A 110 7.59 12.51 -6.91
CA PHE A 110 6.93 11.26 -6.55
C PHE A 110 7.55 10.60 -5.32
N GLU A 111 8.85 10.74 -5.16
CA GLU A 111 9.59 10.18 -4.04
C GLU A 111 9.41 11.03 -2.79
N LYS A 112 9.06 10.37 -1.69
CA LYS A 112 8.96 11.01 -0.38
C LYS A 112 9.68 10.16 0.66
N PRO A 113 10.45 10.76 1.58
CA PRO A 113 11.03 10.02 2.69
C PRO A 113 9.95 9.39 3.58
N LYS A 114 10.21 8.18 4.04
CA LYS A 114 9.30 7.45 4.93
C LYS A 114 8.91 8.30 6.15
N GLY A 115 9.89 8.94 6.79
CA GLY A 115 9.63 9.74 7.99
C GLY A 115 8.64 10.87 7.75
N ILE A 116 8.67 11.51 6.58
CA ILE A 116 7.75 12.59 6.21
C ILE A 116 6.33 12.02 6.04
N ILE A 117 6.22 10.91 5.34
CA ILE A 117 4.92 10.25 5.13
C ILE A 117 4.33 9.77 6.44
N MET A 118 5.13 9.15 7.30
CA MET A 118 4.65 8.66 8.58
C MET A 118 4.20 9.81 9.49
N ARG A 119 4.89 10.94 9.45
CA ARG A 119 4.46 12.14 10.18
C ARG A 119 3.13 12.67 9.66
N TRP A 120 3.00 12.75 8.35
CA TRP A 120 1.76 13.22 7.73
C TRP A 120 0.57 12.34 8.12
N LEU A 121 0.72 11.02 8.00
CA LEU A 121 -0.35 10.09 8.38
C LEU A 121 -0.65 10.16 9.88
N GLY A 122 0.37 10.30 10.72
CA GLY A 122 0.20 10.45 12.15
C GLY A 122 -0.55 11.72 12.52
N GLU A 123 -0.30 12.83 11.83
CA GLU A 123 -1.01 14.08 12.05
C GLU A 123 -2.49 13.95 11.69
N ILE A 124 -2.81 13.25 10.61
CA ILE A 124 -4.19 12.96 10.25
C ILE A 124 -4.85 12.12 11.33
N TYR A 125 -4.17 11.07 11.77
CA TYR A 125 -4.69 10.18 12.80
C TYR A 125 -4.96 10.92 14.12
N ASP A 126 -4.13 11.90 14.45
CA ASP A 126 -4.28 12.70 15.68
C ASP A 126 -5.53 13.59 15.64
N ARG A 127 -6.12 13.79 14.46
CA ARG A 127 -7.39 14.53 14.33
C ARG A 127 -8.62 13.68 14.64
N ARG A 128 -8.45 12.40 14.92
CA ARG A 128 -9.57 11.53 15.22
C ARG A 128 -10.34 12.00 16.45
N VAL A 129 -11.63 11.81 16.42
CA VAL A 129 -12.52 12.14 17.55
C VAL A 129 -13.00 10.83 18.16
N LYS A 130 -12.89 10.72 19.47
CA LYS A 130 -13.31 9.53 20.20
C LYS A 130 -14.79 9.25 19.94
N GLY A 131 -15.07 8.01 19.53
CA GLY A 131 -16.45 7.60 19.21
C GLY A 131 -16.82 7.81 17.74
N GLU A 132 -16.00 8.51 16.97
CA GLU A 132 -16.24 8.69 15.54
C GLU A 132 -15.33 7.78 14.70
N VAL A 133 -15.93 7.15 13.68
CA VAL A 133 -15.23 6.24 12.79
C VAL A 133 -14.39 7.00 11.78
N TYR A 134 -14.88 8.14 11.30
CA TYR A 134 -14.22 8.88 10.21
C TYR A 134 -13.52 10.12 10.72
N ILE A 135 -12.42 10.46 10.01
CA ILE A 135 -11.65 11.67 10.21
C ILE A 135 -11.85 12.53 8.96
N GLU A 136 -12.39 13.73 9.13
CA GLU A 136 -12.55 14.67 8.03
C GLU A 136 -11.32 15.59 7.94
N ILE A 137 -10.83 15.77 6.73
CA ILE A 137 -9.68 16.66 6.49
C ILE A 137 -10.01 17.76 5.50
#